data_ade6646094b51db59b8334a2a617f0a4
#
_entry.id   ade6646094b51db59b8334a2a617f0a4
#
_cell.length_a   1.000
_cell.length_b   1.000
_cell.length_c   1.000
_cell.angle_alpha   90.00
_cell.angle_beta   90.00
_cell.angle_gamma   90.00
#
_symmetry.space_group_name_H-M   'P 1'
#
loop_
_entity.id
_entity.type
_entity.pdbx_description
1 polymer ?
#
loop_
_entity_poly.entity_id
_entity_poly.type
_entity_poly.pdbx_seq_one_letter_code
_entity_poly.pdbx_strand_id
1 'polypeptide(L)'
;MLKTKQEYQIYWATHHDVVATTPEEVIIYDMIDEMANDGNSSKFRENITKWVLGLTESKSKHGYDDDKMAIEVKPQNITREKTKLTGGGNFNDLTWRRHRKYLEDELLILQSGFHHGKLVYIVEFPYASIAPVLEARLQDVLPNGDVPKVYDRWGTFKCQDWGQHPYKVRYLSQDFIHYQPDISKCLREKLVQQLDESIIQGKMLLSTLNLL
;
A
#
# COMPACT_ATOMS: atom_id res chain seq x y z
N MET A 1 -1.82 28.84 -9.77
CA MET A 1 -1.16 27.96 -10.76
C MET A 1 -2.03 26.72 -10.85
N LEU A 2 -2.50 26.35 -12.05
CA LEU A 2 -3.31 25.14 -12.20
C LEU A 2 -2.44 23.92 -11.89
N LYS A 3 -2.81 23.13 -10.89
CA LYS A 3 -2.16 21.86 -10.56
C LYS A 3 -2.46 20.82 -11.64
N THR A 4 -1.53 19.92 -11.91
CA THR A 4 -1.80 18.77 -12.77
C THR A 4 -2.83 17.83 -12.08
N LYS A 5 -3.48 16.97 -12.88
CA LYS A 5 -4.39 15.95 -12.35
C LYS A 5 -3.72 15.11 -11.25
N GLN A 6 -2.46 14.74 -11.47
CA GLN A 6 -1.67 13.95 -10.51
C GLN A 6 -1.44 14.72 -9.20
N GLU A 7 -1.10 16.02 -9.28
CA GLU A 7 -0.92 16.86 -8.09
C GLU A 7 -2.22 17.01 -7.28
N TYR A 8 -3.37 17.17 -7.93
CA TYR A 8 -4.66 17.15 -7.23
C TYR A 8 -4.92 15.82 -6.52
N GLN A 9 -4.65 14.69 -7.17
CA GLN A 9 -4.88 13.36 -6.61
C GLN A 9 -3.97 13.09 -5.40
N ILE A 10 -2.68 13.45 -5.48
CA ILE A 10 -1.74 13.33 -4.37
C ILE A 10 -2.18 14.24 -3.23
N TYR A 11 -2.45 15.51 -3.53
CA TYR A 11 -2.84 16.50 -2.53
C TYR A 11 -4.09 16.04 -1.77
N TRP A 12 -5.14 15.63 -2.48
CA TRP A 12 -6.36 15.12 -1.87
C TRP A 12 -6.11 13.89 -0.99
N ALA A 13 -5.29 12.96 -1.44
CA ALA A 13 -5.02 11.73 -0.71
C ALA A 13 -4.19 11.93 0.55
N THR A 14 -3.35 12.96 0.59
CA THR A 14 -2.38 13.20 1.68
C THR A 14 -2.78 14.32 2.65
N HIS A 15 -3.81 15.13 2.31
CA HIS A 15 -4.29 16.22 3.15
C HIS A 15 -5.75 15.97 3.54
N HIS A 16 -6.03 16.09 4.84
CA HIS A 16 -7.35 15.76 5.40
C HIS A 16 -8.31 16.97 5.37
N ASP A 17 -7.76 18.17 5.43
CA ASP A 17 -8.51 19.44 5.45
C ASP A 17 -8.56 20.07 4.05
N VAL A 18 -8.74 19.24 3.02
CA VAL A 18 -8.86 19.74 1.64
C VAL A 18 -10.18 20.50 1.50
N VAL A 19 -10.07 21.80 1.27
CA VAL A 19 -11.21 22.66 0.97
C VAL A 19 -11.07 23.13 -0.47
N ALA A 20 -12.07 22.84 -1.29
CA ALA A 20 -12.15 23.37 -2.64
C ALA A 20 -12.35 24.90 -2.57
N THR A 21 -11.57 25.65 -3.33
CA THR A 21 -11.61 27.10 -3.38
C THR A 21 -12.29 27.63 -4.64
N THR A 22 -12.49 26.76 -5.62
CA THR A 22 -13.18 27.07 -6.88
C THR A 22 -14.22 26.00 -7.23
N PRO A 23 -15.26 26.32 -8.04
CA PRO A 23 -16.22 25.32 -8.51
C PRO A 23 -15.57 24.14 -9.25
N GLU A 24 -14.51 24.40 -10.01
CA GLU A 24 -13.77 23.36 -10.73
C GLU A 24 -13.06 22.40 -9.75
N GLU A 25 -12.49 22.93 -8.67
CA GLU A 25 -11.88 22.11 -7.62
C GLU A 25 -12.92 21.24 -6.91
N VAL A 26 -14.14 21.73 -6.67
CA VAL A 26 -15.23 20.92 -6.11
C VAL A 26 -15.47 19.68 -6.98
N ILE A 27 -15.66 19.88 -8.29
CA ILE A 27 -15.90 18.79 -9.24
C ILE A 27 -14.72 17.79 -9.24
N ILE A 28 -13.49 18.29 -9.24
CA ILE A 28 -12.29 17.45 -9.27
C ILE A 28 -12.21 16.61 -7.99
N TYR A 29 -12.41 17.21 -6.83
CA TYR A 29 -12.31 16.48 -5.56
C TYR A 29 -13.45 15.49 -5.37
N ASP A 30 -14.68 15.80 -5.79
CA ASP A 30 -15.79 14.85 -5.79
C ASP A 30 -15.49 13.62 -6.65
N MET A 31 -14.95 13.82 -7.85
CA MET A 31 -14.52 12.71 -8.73
C MET A 31 -13.39 11.87 -8.11
N ILE A 32 -12.43 12.54 -7.45
CA ILE A 32 -11.33 11.83 -6.77
C ILE A 32 -11.88 11.02 -5.61
N ASP A 33 -12.81 11.57 -4.83
CA ASP A 33 -13.44 10.88 -3.70
C ASP A 33 -14.20 9.63 -4.15
N GLU A 34 -15.03 9.74 -5.19
CA GLU A 34 -15.72 8.60 -5.77
C GLU A 34 -14.73 7.50 -6.22
N MET A 35 -13.67 7.88 -6.94
CA MET A 35 -12.64 6.94 -7.39
C MET A 35 -11.89 6.29 -6.23
N ALA A 36 -11.57 7.05 -5.19
CA ALA A 36 -10.81 6.57 -4.04
C ALA A 36 -11.63 5.58 -3.19
N ASN A 37 -12.93 5.79 -3.10
CA ASN A 37 -13.85 4.98 -2.30
C ASN A 37 -14.42 3.76 -3.05
N ASP A 38 -14.30 3.71 -4.37
CA ASP A 38 -14.70 2.54 -5.14
C ASP A 38 -13.85 1.31 -4.76
N GLY A 39 -14.53 0.24 -4.36
CA GLY A 39 -13.91 -1.01 -3.97
C GLY A 39 -13.07 -1.67 -5.07
N ASN A 40 -13.39 -1.40 -6.34
CA ASN A 40 -12.68 -1.94 -7.51
C ASN A 40 -11.50 -1.07 -7.96
N SER A 41 -11.33 0.12 -7.38
CA SER A 41 -10.28 1.08 -7.77
C SER A 41 -8.95 0.86 -7.04
N SER A 42 -8.50 -0.40 -6.90
CA SER A 42 -7.16 -0.68 -6.35
C SER A 42 -6.08 0.05 -7.14
N LYS A 43 -6.22 0.13 -8.46
CA LYS A 43 -5.25 0.81 -9.33
C LYS A 43 -5.08 2.29 -9.04
N PHE A 44 -6.15 2.99 -8.65
CA PHE A 44 -6.06 4.38 -8.24
C PHE A 44 -5.16 4.53 -6.99
N ARG A 45 -5.37 3.69 -5.98
CA ARG A 45 -4.58 3.69 -4.73
C ARG A 45 -3.15 3.21 -4.94
N GLU A 46 -2.92 2.24 -5.83
CA GLU A 46 -1.59 1.83 -6.27
C GLU A 46 -0.82 3.01 -6.87
N ASN A 47 -1.45 3.76 -7.76
CA ASN A 47 -0.83 4.93 -8.39
C ASN A 47 -0.50 6.02 -7.36
N ILE A 48 -1.42 6.34 -6.44
CA ILE A 48 -1.13 7.29 -5.36
C ILE A 48 0.08 6.83 -4.54
N THR A 49 0.12 5.55 -4.14
CA THR A 49 1.25 5.00 -3.40
C THR A 49 2.57 5.19 -4.15
N LYS A 50 2.58 4.89 -5.45
CA LYS A 50 3.77 5.06 -6.31
C LYS A 50 4.18 6.53 -6.42
N TRP A 51 3.24 7.42 -6.70
CA TRP A 51 3.53 8.84 -6.89
C TRP A 51 4.05 9.52 -5.63
N VAL A 52 3.48 9.20 -4.47
CA VAL A 52 3.97 9.72 -3.17
C VAL A 52 5.42 9.32 -2.93
N LEU A 53 5.84 8.15 -3.41
CA LEU A 53 7.22 7.67 -3.30
C LEU A 53 8.12 8.06 -4.48
N GLY A 54 7.61 8.78 -5.48
CA GLY A 54 8.36 9.17 -6.66
C GLY A 54 8.71 8.00 -7.59
N LEU A 55 7.93 6.90 -7.54
CA LEU A 55 8.15 5.72 -8.38
C LEU A 55 7.60 5.93 -9.79
N THR A 56 8.23 5.27 -10.75
CA THR A 56 7.81 5.31 -12.16
C THR A 56 6.72 4.28 -12.42
N GLU A 57 5.63 4.70 -13.05
CA GLU A 57 4.57 3.76 -13.42
C GLU A 57 5.05 2.78 -14.49
N SER A 58 4.92 1.48 -14.20
CA SER A 58 5.22 0.45 -15.19
C SER A 58 4.18 0.45 -16.32
N LYS A 59 4.66 0.42 -17.54
CA LYS A 59 3.83 0.29 -18.74
C LYS A 59 3.43 -1.16 -19.03
N SER A 60 4.04 -2.11 -18.32
CA SER A 60 3.78 -3.54 -18.50
C SER A 60 2.52 -3.98 -17.77
N LYS A 61 1.57 -4.58 -18.49
CA LYS A 61 0.36 -5.17 -17.89
C LYS A 61 0.66 -6.41 -17.02
N HIS A 62 1.81 -7.04 -17.18
CA HIS A 62 2.17 -8.32 -16.55
C HIS A 62 3.56 -8.28 -15.90
N GLY A 63 4.05 -7.10 -15.55
CA GLY A 63 5.33 -6.90 -14.85
C GLY A 63 5.16 -6.50 -13.39
N TYR A 64 6.22 -5.96 -12.85
CA TYR A 64 6.21 -5.30 -11.56
C TYR A 64 5.53 -3.92 -11.67
N ASP A 65 5.15 -3.35 -10.54
CA ASP A 65 4.50 -2.03 -10.47
C ASP A 65 5.46 -0.86 -10.74
N ASP A 66 6.78 -1.11 -10.70
CA ASP A 66 7.81 -0.15 -11.08
C ASP A 66 8.66 -0.70 -12.23
N ASP A 67 9.07 0.17 -13.17
CA ASP A 67 9.87 -0.24 -14.35
C ASP A 67 11.34 -0.52 -14.04
N LYS A 68 11.84 -0.06 -12.90
CA LYS A 68 13.26 -0.09 -12.54
C LYS A 68 13.59 -1.06 -11.43
N MET A 69 12.61 -1.41 -10.61
CA MET A 69 12.78 -2.24 -9.43
C MET A 69 11.69 -3.29 -9.35
N ALA A 70 12.01 -4.45 -8.79
CA ALA A 70 11.02 -5.46 -8.49
C ALA A 70 10.17 -5.00 -7.28
N ILE A 71 9.11 -4.26 -7.56
CA ILE A 71 8.17 -3.71 -6.57
C ILE A 71 6.76 -4.14 -6.91
N GLU A 72 6.02 -4.54 -5.89
CA GLU A 72 4.59 -4.82 -5.96
C GLU A 72 3.84 -3.99 -4.92
N VAL A 73 2.86 -3.23 -5.34
CA VAL A 73 2.04 -2.38 -4.46
C VAL A 73 0.77 -3.10 -4.05
N LYS A 74 0.50 -3.14 -2.74
CA LYS A 74 -0.67 -3.80 -2.15
C LYS A 74 -1.47 -2.82 -1.29
N PRO A 75 -2.38 -2.03 -1.89
CA PRO A 75 -3.20 -1.11 -1.13
C PRO A 75 -4.33 -1.82 -0.40
N GLN A 76 -4.60 -1.38 0.82
CA GLN A 76 -5.80 -1.72 1.59
C GLN A 76 -6.59 -0.43 1.84
N ASN A 77 -7.89 -0.45 1.61
CA ASN A 77 -8.78 0.67 1.93
C ASN A 77 -9.91 0.21 2.84
N ILE A 78 -10.25 1.00 3.84
CA ILE A 78 -11.44 0.81 4.64
C ILE A 78 -12.44 1.92 4.34
N THR A 79 -13.66 1.49 4.01
CA THR A 79 -14.80 2.36 3.71
C THR A 79 -16.01 2.06 4.59
N ARG A 80 -15.89 1.06 5.49
CA ARG A 80 -16.98 0.60 6.34
C ARG A 80 -16.58 0.65 7.81
N GLU A 81 -17.54 1.00 8.64
CA GLU A 81 -17.40 0.89 10.09
C GLU A 81 -17.00 -0.54 10.50
N LYS A 82 -16.26 -0.65 11.61
CA LYS A 82 -15.77 -1.92 12.20
C LYS A 82 -14.73 -2.69 11.39
N THR A 83 -14.33 -2.22 10.22
CA THR A 83 -13.17 -2.76 9.52
C THR A 83 -11.90 -2.06 10.01
N LYS A 84 -10.76 -2.74 9.90
CA LYS A 84 -9.46 -2.18 10.32
C LYS A 84 -8.40 -2.38 9.25
N LEU A 85 -7.49 -1.43 9.16
CA LEU A 85 -6.23 -1.61 8.42
C LEU A 85 -5.39 -2.68 9.14
N THR A 86 -5.05 -3.74 8.44
CA THR A 86 -4.35 -4.91 9.01
C THR A 86 -2.90 -5.03 8.55
N GLY A 87 -2.45 -4.16 7.66
CA GLY A 87 -1.14 -4.29 7.02
C GLY A 87 -1.06 -5.48 6.09
N GLY A 88 -2.18 -5.87 5.50
CA GLY A 88 -2.31 -7.04 4.66
C GLY A 88 -2.57 -6.73 3.19
N GLY A 89 -2.52 -7.77 2.38
CA GLY A 89 -2.83 -7.72 0.97
C GLY A 89 -3.09 -9.12 0.40
N ASN A 90 -3.49 -9.15 -0.86
CA ASN A 90 -3.80 -10.38 -1.57
C ASN A 90 -2.99 -10.51 -2.86
N PHE A 91 -2.60 -11.74 -3.17
CA PHE A 91 -2.11 -12.15 -4.48
C PHE A 91 -3.17 -13.02 -5.14
N ASN A 92 -3.91 -12.47 -6.11
CA ASN A 92 -5.07 -13.14 -6.72
C ASN A 92 -4.68 -14.21 -7.75
N ASP A 93 -3.48 -14.15 -8.28
CA ASP A 93 -3.00 -15.01 -9.36
C ASP A 93 -1.61 -15.59 -9.04
N LEU A 94 -1.35 -15.83 -7.74
CA LEU A 94 -0.11 -16.44 -7.28
C LEU A 94 -0.01 -17.90 -7.80
N THR A 95 1.15 -18.25 -8.32
CA THR A 95 1.51 -19.59 -8.78
C THR A 95 2.89 -19.95 -8.24
N TRP A 96 3.26 -21.23 -8.24
CA TRP A 96 4.61 -21.66 -7.86
C TRP A 96 5.69 -20.98 -8.70
N ARG A 97 5.44 -20.80 -10.01
CA ARG A 97 6.36 -20.10 -10.90
C ARG A 97 6.54 -18.63 -10.49
N ARG A 98 5.43 -17.91 -10.17
CA ARG A 98 5.51 -16.52 -9.72
C ARG A 98 6.14 -16.40 -8.35
N HIS A 99 5.79 -17.31 -7.42
CA HIS A 99 6.36 -17.35 -6.09
C HIS A 99 7.90 -17.47 -6.13
N ARG A 100 8.44 -18.43 -6.92
CA ARG A 100 9.88 -18.55 -7.12
C ARG A 100 10.51 -17.31 -7.75
N LYS A 101 9.87 -16.79 -8.80
CA LYS A 101 10.37 -15.56 -9.45
C LYS A 101 10.43 -14.37 -8.49
N TYR A 102 9.44 -14.19 -7.62
CA TYR A 102 9.41 -13.11 -6.64
C TYR A 102 10.53 -13.23 -5.60
N LEU A 103 10.91 -14.44 -5.23
CA LEU A 103 12.07 -14.70 -4.37
C LEU A 103 13.39 -14.44 -5.10
N GLU A 104 13.53 -14.93 -6.34
CA GLU A 104 14.72 -14.73 -7.18
C GLU A 104 15.00 -13.26 -7.50
N ASP A 105 13.95 -12.49 -7.76
CA ASP A 105 14.04 -11.08 -8.10
C ASP A 105 14.10 -10.17 -6.84
N GLU A 106 14.14 -10.75 -5.63
CA GLU A 106 14.16 -10.03 -4.35
C GLU A 106 13.03 -8.99 -4.25
N LEU A 107 11.81 -9.39 -4.68
CA LEU A 107 10.65 -8.50 -4.76
C LEU A 107 10.42 -7.74 -3.45
N LEU A 108 10.24 -6.43 -3.55
CA LEU A 108 9.79 -5.58 -2.45
C LEU A 108 8.27 -5.38 -2.50
N ILE A 109 7.64 -5.46 -1.35
CA ILE A 109 6.22 -5.15 -1.18
C ILE A 109 6.08 -3.74 -0.60
N LEU A 110 5.28 -2.91 -1.26
CA LEU A 110 4.78 -1.66 -0.73
C LEU A 110 3.34 -1.86 -0.30
N GLN A 111 3.13 -2.08 0.98
CA GLN A 111 1.79 -2.17 1.54
C GLN A 111 1.35 -0.79 2.02
N SER A 112 0.26 -0.28 1.47
CA SER A 112 -0.30 1.02 1.83
C SER A 112 -1.70 0.88 2.42
N GLY A 113 -1.99 1.72 3.42
CA GLY A 113 -3.28 1.77 4.07
C GLY A 113 -4.00 3.08 3.75
N PHE A 114 -5.27 2.95 3.36
CA PHE A 114 -6.17 4.07 3.08
C PHE A 114 -7.39 4.01 3.98
N HIS A 115 -7.82 5.16 4.45
CA HIS A 115 -9.05 5.35 5.20
C HIS A 115 -9.97 6.30 4.41
N HIS A 116 -11.08 5.78 3.89
CA HIS A 116 -11.95 6.51 2.97
C HIS A 116 -11.16 7.21 1.84
N GLY A 117 -10.25 6.45 1.21
CA GLY A 117 -9.40 6.95 0.14
C GLY A 117 -8.22 7.86 0.56
N LYS A 118 -8.14 8.31 1.81
CA LYS A 118 -7.02 9.08 2.34
C LYS A 118 -5.88 8.15 2.73
N LEU A 119 -4.66 8.48 2.29
CA LEU A 119 -3.47 7.70 2.57
C LEU A 119 -3.05 7.88 4.04
N VAL A 120 -2.98 6.79 4.77
CA VAL A 120 -2.61 6.78 6.20
C VAL A 120 -1.15 6.41 6.39
N TYR A 121 -0.68 5.37 5.71
CA TYR A 121 0.72 4.90 5.81
C TYR A 121 1.15 4.14 4.54
N ILE A 122 2.46 4.04 4.36
CA ILE A 122 3.12 3.12 3.44
C ILE A 122 4.23 2.40 4.20
N VAL A 123 4.25 1.08 4.17
CA VAL A 123 5.34 0.24 4.68
C VAL A 123 5.96 -0.56 3.54
N GLU A 124 7.28 -0.71 3.60
CA GLU A 124 8.07 -1.51 2.67
C GLU A 124 8.69 -2.69 3.40
N PHE A 125 8.60 -3.87 2.82
CA PHE A 125 9.25 -5.07 3.31
C PHE A 125 9.53 -6.05 2.17
N PRO A 126 10.54 -6.94 2.28
CA PRO A 126 10.84 -7.92 1.25
C PRO A 126 9.74 -8.99 1.16
N TYR A 127 9.43 -9.44 -0.04
CA TYR A 127 8.51 -10.55 -0.29
C TYR A 127 8.86 -11.82 0.51
N ALA A 128 10.16 -12.06 0.72
CA ALA A 128 10.64 -13.16 1.53
C ALA A 128 10.04 -13.21 2.94
N SER A 129 9.64 -12.06 3.49
CA SER A 129 9.00 -11.97 4.82
C SER A 129 7.62 -12.65 4.87
N ILE A 130 6.91 -12.70 3.74
CA ILE A 130 5.57 -13.30 3.62
C ILE A 130 5.58 -14.60 2.82
N ALA A 131 6.72 -14.95 2.24
CA ALA A 131 6.86 -16.15 1.42
C ALA A 131 6.39 -17.43 2.12
N PRO A 132 6.74 -17.71 3.41
CA PRO A 132 6.33 -18.93 4.07
C PRO A 132 4.81 -19.12 4.17
N VAL A 133 4.04 -18.05 4.44
CA VAL A 133 2.57 -18.16 4.52
C VAL A 133 1.94 -18.35 3.14
N LEU A 134 2.52 -17.72 2.11
CA LEU A 134 2.06 -17.89 0.73
C LEU A 134 2.43 -19.26 0.17
N GLU A 135 3.60 -19.80 0.52
CA GLU A 135 4.03 -21.15 0.16
C GLU A 135 3.14 -22.21 0.79
N ALA A 136 2.83 -22.09 2.09
CA ALA A 136 1.89 -22.99 2.76
C ALA A 136 0.53 -22.99 2.03
N ARG A 137 0.06 -21.82 1.62
CA ARG A 137 -1.19 -21.72 0.85
C ARG A 137 -1.08 -22.35 -0.54
N LEU A 138 0.03 -22.17 -1.25
CA LEU A 138 0.27 -22.82 -2.54
C LEU A 138 0.31 -24.35 -2.38
N GLN A 139 0.94 -24.85 -1.33
CA GLN A 139 0.98 -26.28 -1.05
C GLN A 139 -0.42 -26.88 -0.83
N ASP A 140 -1.33 -26.14 -0.19
CA ASP A 140 -2.71 -26.57 0.01
C ASP A 140 -3.51 -26.63 -1.30
N VAL A 141 -3.34 -25.63 -2.16
CA VAL A 141 -4.23 -25.42 -3.33
C VAL A 141 -3.61 -25.90 -4.65
N LEU A 142 -2.30 -25.99 -4.72
CA LEU A 142 -1.51 -26.46 -5.87
C LEU A 142 -0.45 -27.50 -5.45
N PRO A 143 -0.81 -28.58 -4.73
CA PRO A 143 0.15 -29.53 -4.17
C PRO A 143 0.99 -30.23 -5.24
N ASN A 144 0.48 -30.33 -6.46
CA ASN A 144 1.14 -30.99 -7.59
C ASN A 144 1.75 -30.00 -8.61
N GLY A 145 1.94 -28.73 -8.21
CA GLY A 145 2.47 -27.67 -9.07
C GLY A 145 1.38 -26.86 -9.77
N ASP A 146 1.83 -25.97 -10.65
CA ASP A 146 0.93 -25.03 -11.33
C ASP A 146 -0.02 -25.74 -12.31
N VAL A 147 -1.28 -25.32 -12.28
CA VAL A 147 -2.32 -25.76 -13.21
C VAL A 147 -2.79 -24.60 -14.07
N PRO A 148 -3.18 -24.84 -15.34
CA PRO A 148 -3.73 -23.80 -16.19
C PRO A 148 -5.07 -23.26 -15.65
N LYS A 149 -5.27 -21.95 -15.72
CA LYS A 149 -6.55 -21.27 -15.50
C LYS A 149 -7.14 -21.41 -14.09
N VAL A 150 -6.38 -21.10 -13.08
CA VAL A 150 -6.95 -20.92 -11.75
C VAL A 150 -7.10 -19.43 -11.48
N TYR A 151 -8.33 -19.01 -11.18
CA TYR A 151 -8.72 -17.60 -11.04
C TYR A 151 -9.08 -17.24 -9.59
N ASP A 152 -8.67 -18.04 -8.62
CA ASP A 152 -9.07 -17.81 -7.25
C ASP A 152 -8.05 -16.96 -6.44
N ARG A 153 -8.51 -16.40 -5.32
CA ARG A 153 -7.68 -15.61 -4.39
C ARG A 153 -6.76 -16.57 -3.63
N TRP A 154 -5.54 -16.69 -4.08
CA TRP A 154 -4.63 -17.74 -3.65
C TRP A 154 -3.84 -17.41 -2.40
N GLY A 155 -3.39 -16.16 -2.23
CA GLY A 155 -2.53 -15.79 -1.12
C GLY A 155 -2.92 -14.50 -0.43
N THR A 156 -3.16 -14.58 0.88
CA THR A 156 -3.41 -13.42 1.74
C THR A 156 -2.35 -13.36 2.81
N PHE A 157 -1.82 -12.18 3.08
CA PHE A 157 -0.91 -11.91 4.18
C PHE A 157 -1.42 -10.78 5.05
N LYS A 158 -0.88 -10.65 6.27
CA LYS A 158 -1.19 -9.61 7.25
C LYS A 158 0.08 -9.13 7.96
N CYS A 159 -0.05 -8.11 8.80
CA CYS A 159 1.06 -7.58 9.59
C CYS A 159 1.82 -8.66 10.41
N GLN A 160 1.11 -9.65 10.95
CA GLN A 160 1.73 -10.73 11.72
C GLN A 160 2.76 -11.53 10.91
N ASP A 161 2.58 -11.61 9.59
CA ASP A 161 3.43 -12.41 8.71
C ASP A 161 4.74 -11.70 8.40
N TRP A 162 4.72 -10.39 8.17
CA TRP A 162 5.92 -9.61 7.86
C TRP A 162 6.50 -8.82 9.04
N GLY A 163 5.69 -8.51 10.04
CA GLY A 163 6.08 -7.60 11.12
C GLY A 163 7.16 -8.14 12.08
N GLN A 164 7.61 -9.37 11.93
CA GLN A 164 8.76 -9.95 12.65
C GLN A 164 10.06 -9.87 11.84
N HIS A 165 10.00 -9.39 10.61
CA HIS A 165 11.11 -9.25 9.69
C HIS A 165 11.49 -7.77 9.51
N PRO A 166 12.63 -7.45 8.90
CA PRO A 166 13.00 -6.07 8.59
C PRO A 166 11.95 -5.40 7.69
N TYR A 167 11.54 -4.21 8.06
CA TYR A 167 10.60 -3.37 7.31
C TYR A 167 11.00 -1.89 7.46
N LYS A 168 10.42 -1.03 6.61
CA LYS A 168 10.60 0.42 6.68
C LYS A 168 9.23 1.11 6.56
N VAL A 169 8.97 2.10 7.40
CA VAL A 169 7.86 3.03 7.18
C VAL A 169 8.34 4.07 6.17
N ARG A 170 7.70 4.11 5.00
CA ARG A 170 8.05 5.02 3.89
C ARG A 170 7.21 6.30 3.91
N TYR A 171 6.01 6.21 4.46
CA TYR A 171 5.09 7.33 4.66
C TYR A 171 4.24 7.08 5.90
N LEU A 172 3.95 8.15 6.62
CA LEU A 172 2.96 8.18 7.70
C LEU A 172 2.24 9.52 7.66
N SER A 173 0.90 9.48 7.67
CA SER A 173 0.06 10.67 7.68
C SER A 173 0.36 11.53 8.92
N GLN A 174 0.34 12.86 8.77
CA GLN A 174 0.41 13.79 9.91
C GLN A 174 -0.73 13.57 10.91
N ASP A 175 -1.88 13.14 10.39
CA ASP A 175 -3.09 12.86 11.19
C ASP A 175 -3.16 11.40 11.66
N PHE A 176 -2.04 10.67 11.61
CA PHE A 176 -1.98 9.25 12.01
C PHE A 176 -2.62 8.96 13.36
N ILE A 177 -2.49 9.91 14.32
CA ILE A 177 -3.08 9.79 15.65
C ILE A 177 -4.60 9.56 15.60
N HIS A 178 -5.29 10.20 14.67
CA HIS A 178 -6.73 10.10 14.50
C HIS A 178 -7.17 8.77 13.88
N TYR A 179 -6.28 8.10 13.13
CA TYR A 179 -6.57 6.81 12.50
C TYR A 179 -6.22 5.59 13.36
N GLN A 180 -5.54 5.77 14.49
CA GLN A 180 -5.11 4.66 15.35
C GLN A 180 -6.24 3.70 15.74
N PRO A 181 -7.48 4.14 16.04
CA PRO A 181 -8.60 3.24 16.35
C PRO A 181 -8.95 2.28 15.21
N ASP A 182 -8.72 2.71 13.96
CA ASP A 182 -9.05 1.97 12.74
C ASP A 182 -7.88 1.12 12.22
N ILE A 183 -6.80 1.03 12.99
CA ILE A 183 -5.62 0.24 12.69
C ILE A 183 -5.55 -0.95 13.64
N SER A 184 -5.25 -2.14 13.11
CA SER A 184 -5.06 -3.34 13.94
C SER A 184 -3.90 -3.14 14.94
N LYS A 185 -3.99 -3.78 16.10
CA LYS A 185 -2.99 -3.66 17.17
C LYS A 185 -1.58 -3.96 16.65
N CYS A 186 -1.39 -5.08 15.96
CA CYS A 186 -0.09 -5.46 15.40
C CYS A 186 0.51 -4.37 14.50
N LEU A 187 -0.26 -3.89 13.53
CA LEU A 187 0.21 -2.86 12.60
C LEU A 187 0.50 -1.53 13.30
N ARG A 188 -0.37 -1.10 14.22
CA ARG A 188 -0.18 0.13 14.98
C ARG A 188 1.13 0.10 15.78
N GLU A 189 1.43 -1.00 16.47
CA GLU A 189 2.67 -1.16 17.22
C GLU A 189 3.89 -1.03 16.31
N LYS A 190 3.86 -1.61 15.11
CA LYS A 190 4.95 -1.51 14.14
C LYS A 190 5.14 -0.10 13.60
N LEU A 191 4.05 0.61 13.31
CA LEU A 191 4.13 2.01 12.84
C LEU A 191 4.66 2.94 13.94
N VAL A 192 4.21 2.77 15.18
CA VAL A 192 4.68 3.59 16.34
C VAL A 192 6.13 3.30 16.66
N GLN A 193 6.56 2.03 16.64
CA GLN A 193 7.96 1.67 16.89
C GLN A 193 8.93 2.40 15.97
N GLN A 194 8.61 2.51 14.68
CA GLN A 194 9.45 3.24 13.73
C GLN A 194 9.46 4.76 13.96
N LEU A 195 8.36 5.32 14.48
CA LEU A 195 8.32 6.73 14.87
C LEU A 195 9.27 7.00 16.04
N ASP A 196 9.22 6.18 17.07
CA ASP A 196 10.08 6.32 18.26
C ASP A 196 11.55 6.19 17.87
N GLU A 197 11.92 5.21 17.06
CA GLU A 197 13.27 5.05 16.54
C GLU A 197 13.74 6.25 15.71
N SER A 198 12.86 6.85 14.91
CA SER A 198 13.18 8.02 14.09
C SER A 198 13.41 9.27 14.93
N ILE A 199 12.68 9.43 16.04
CA ILE A 199 12.85 10.51 17.00
C ILE A 199 14.18 10.37 17.74
N ILE A 200 14.50 9.17 18.23
CA ILE A 200 15.73 8.86 18.96
C ILE A 200 16.96 9.08 18.07
N GLN A 201 16.89 8.76 16.80
CA GLN A 201 17.99 8.93 15.86
C GLN A 201 18.11 10.36 15.29
N GLY A 202 17.27 11.31 15.73
CA GLY A 202 17.23 12.67 15.17
C GLY A 202 16.76 12.71 13.71
N LYS A 203 16.26 11.61 13.18
CA LYS A 203 15.67 11.50 11.85
C LYS A 203 14.20 11.83 11.95
N MET A 204 13.87 13.11 11.91
CA MET A 204 12.48 13.49 11.77
C MET A 204 11.95 12.97 10.42
N LEU A 205 10.93 12.12 10.48
CA LEU A 205 10.09 11.78 9.30
C LEU A 205 9.54 13.05 8.61
N LEU A 206 9.55 14.18 9.28
CA LEU A 206 9.23 15.52 8.77
C LEU A 206 10.11 15.98 7.61
N SER A 207 11.31 15.44 7.40
CA SER A 207 12.13 15.80 6.24
C SER A 207 11.57 15.26 4.92
N THR A 208 10.74 14.22 4.98
CA THR A 208 10.03 13.68 3.81
C THR A 208 8.71 14.42 3.58
N LEU A 209 8.15 15.06 4.59
CA LEU A 209 6.90 15.81 4.55
C LEU A 209 7.07 17.25 4.05
N ASN A 210 8.29 17.79 4.03
CA ASN A 210 8.60 19.15 3.55
C ASN A 210 8.94 19.20 2.04
N LEU A 211 8.73 18.13 1.29
CA LEU A 211 8.99 18.08 -0.15
C LEU A 211 7.70 18.18 -1.01
N LEU A 212 6.61 18.57 -0.43
CA LEU A 212 5.38 19.02 -1.08
C LEU A 212 5.07 20.46 -0.61
#